data_0f9d3709426cf18881cc0c91190a2a5c
#
_entry.id   0f9d3709426cf18881cc0c91190a2a5c
#
_cell.length_a   1.000
_cell.length_b   1.000
_cell.length_c   1.000
_cell.angle_alpha   90.00
_cell.angle_beta   90.00
_cell.angle_gamma   90.00
#
_symmetry.space_group_name_H-M   'P 1'
#
loop_
_entity.id
_entity.type
_entity.pdbx_description
1 polymer ?
#
loop_
_entity_poly.entity_id
_entity_poly.type
_entity_poly.pdbx_seq_one_letter_code
_entity_poly.pdbx_strand_id
1 'polypeptide(L)'
;KVTPSVGAEQEYFIVDREKYLQRKDLIFAGRTLFGAMPPKGQELDDHYFGAIRERIGAFMKDVNKELWKLGVSAKTQHNEVAPAQHELAPIYAQCNTATDNNQLTMEVLKKVAYRHGLVCLLHEKPFAGVNGSGKHNNWSITTDDGINLLEPGKTPHENIQFLLVLGAVMKAVDTHADLLRESASDVGNDHRLGANEAPPAIISMFLGEQLEDVVMQLIDKGDATSSIQKGKLKGEER
;
A
#
# COMPACT_ATOMS: atom_id res chain seq x y z
N LYS A 1 -0.93 -19.30 -20.47
CA LYS A 1 -0.11 -19.09 -19.27
C LYS A 1 -0.64 -17.85 -18.56
N VAL A 2 -0.59 -17.83 -17.23
CA VAL A 2 -1.04 -16.70 -16.43
C VAL A 2 0.12 -16.20 -15.57
N THR A 3 0.27 -14.88 -15.49
CA THR A 3 1.36 -14.24 -14.75
C THR A 3 0.79 -13.18 -13.80
N PRO A 4 1.10 -13.26 -12.49
CA PRO A 4 0.72 -12.19 -11.57
C PRO A 4 1.65 -10.99 -11.72
N SER A 5 1.08 -9.80 -11.60
CA SER A 5 1.81 -8.53 -11.49
C SER A 5 1.45 -7.82 -10.20
N VAL A 6 2.40 -7.05 -9.66
CA VAL A 6 2.24 -6.31 -8.40
C VAL A 6 2.84 -4.92 -8.53
N GLY A 7 2.14 -3.93 -8.00
CA GLY A 7 2.65 -2.61 -7.67
C GLY A 7 2.68 -2.46 -6.15
N ALA A 8 3.85 -2.59 -5.56
CA ALA A 8 4.04 -2.48 -4.12
C ALA A 8 4.24 -1.02 -3.72
N GLU A 9 3.30 -0.45 -3.00
CA GLU A 9 3.39 0.90 -2.43
C GLU A 9 4.16 0.84 -1.12
N GLN A 10 5.27 1.58 -1.03
CA GLN A 10 6.09 1.62 0.17
C GLN A 10 5.85 2.90 0.95
N GLU A 11 5.17 2.79 2.07
CA GLU A 11 5.07 3.86 3.05
C GLU A 11 6.30 3.88 3.95
N TYR A 12 6.66 5.06 4.43
CA TYR A 12 7.83 5.26 5.30
C TYR A 12 7.74 6.58 6.06
N PHE A 13 8.45 6.67 7.18
CA PHE A 13 8.61 7.91 7.92
C PHE A 13 10.00 8.50 7.73
N ILE A 14 10.07 9.82 7.71
CA ILE A 14 11.34 10.55 7.66
C ILE A 14 11.54 11.36 8.93
N VAL A 15 12.68 11.17 9.56
CA VAL A 15 13.09 11.92 10.74
C VAL A 15 14.44 12.59 10.54
N ASP A 16 14.67 13.69 11.26
CA ASP A 16 15.97 14.35 11.26
C ASP A 16 17.02 13.45 11.90
N ARG A 17 18.19 13.30 11.23
CA ARG A 17 19.26 12.41 11.70
C ARG A 17 19.82 12.81 13.05
N GLU A 18 19.97 14.11 13.33
CA GLU A 18 20.50 14.56 14.63
C GLU A 18 19.55 14.20 15.77
N LYS A 19 18.24 14.30 15.52
CA LYS A 19 17.20 13.88 16.49
C LYS A 19 17.14 12.37 16.66
N TYR A 20 17.27 11.63 15.56
CA TYR A 20 17.34 10.17 15.59
C TYR A 20 18.51 9.67 16.44
N LEU A 21 19.69 10.24 16.28
CA LEU A 21 20.90 9.86 17.04
C LEU A 21 20.80 10.11 18.55
N GLN A 22 19.87 10.96 18.99
CA GLN A 22 19.57 11.21 20.40
C GLN A 22 18.58 10.21 21.01
N ARG A 23 17.96 9.34 20.18
CA ARG A 23 16.89 8.43 20.57
C ARG A 23 17.32 6.97 20.41
N LYS A 24 17.71 6.37 21.52
CA LYS A 24 18.13 4.96 21.55
C LYS A 24 17.02 4.00 21.16
N ASP A 25 15.79 4.31 21.48
CA ASP A 25 14.63 3.51 21.08
C ASP A 25 14.46 3.47 19.54
N LEU A 26 14.59 4.60 18.86
CA LEU A 26 14.58 4.63 17.40
C LEU A 26 15.75 3.85 16.78
N ILE A 27 16.95 3.95 17.40
CA ILE A 27 18.16 3.28 16.89
C ILE A 27 18.04 1.76 17.03
N PHE A 28 17.60 1.26 18.20
CA PHE A 28 17.61 -0.17 18.50
C PHE A 28 16.31 -0.88 18.17
N ALA A 29 15.16 -0.20 18.25
CA ALA A 29 13.86 -0.80 17.99
C ALA A 29 13.19 -0.31 16.69
N GLY A 30 13.74 0.70 16.02
CA GLY A 30 13.12 1.31 14.83
C GLY A 30 11.84 2.10 15.12
N ARG A 31 11.42 2.17 16.40
CA ARG A 31 10.21 2.85 16.86
C ARG A 31 10.41 3.54 18.19
N THR A 32 9.56 4.51 18.52
CA THR A 32 9.54 5.11 19.84
C THR A 32 8.91 4.14 20.85
N LEU A 33 9.53 4.03 22.02
CA LEU A 33 9.01 3.25 23.17
C LEU A 33 8.33 4.15 24.20
N PHE A 34 8.72 5.41 24.22
CA PHE A 34 8.21 6.45 25.14
C PHE A 34 8.36 7.83 24.51
N GLY A 35 7.72 8.82 25.07
CA GLY A 35 7.79 10.21 24.62
C GLY A 35 6.43 10.88 24.60
N ALA A 36 6.44 12.19 24.44
CA ALA A 36 5.21 12.96 24.28
C ALA A 36 4.62 12.74 22.86
N MET A 37 3.32 12.87 22.76
CA MET A 37 2.63 12.96 21.48
C MET A 37 3.09 14.22 20.73
N PRO A 38 3.13 14.18 19.39
CA PRO A 38 3.41 15.37 18.60
C PRO A 38 2.34 16.45 18.86
N PRO A 39 2.70 17.74 18.76
CA PRO A 39 1.74 18.84 18.99
C PRO A 39 0.64 18.87 17.92
N LYS A 40 0.84 18.23 16.80
CA LYS A 40 -0.10 18.08 15.72
C LYS A 40 -0.18 16.60 15.33
N GLY A 41 -1.42 16.08 15.25
CA GLY A 41 -1.71 14.71 14.83
C GLY A 41 -2.14 14.63 13.36
N GLN A 42 -3.26 13.98 13.11
CA GLN A 42 -3.80 13.71 11.77
C GLN A 42 -5.09 14.50 11.51
N GLU A 43 -5.28 15.61 12.20
CA GLU A 43 -6.49 16.41 12.12
C GLU A 43 -6.70 16.91 10.68
N LEU A 44 -7.90 16.66 10.15
CA LEU A 44 -8.34 17.06 8.81
C LEU A 44 -7.46 16.53 7.68
N ASP A 45 -6.66 15.51 7.92
CA ASP A 45 -5.70 14.94 6.95
C ASP A 45 -4.78 16.00 6.30
N ASP A 46 -4.48 17.06 7.05
CA ASP A 46 -3.81 18.23 6.51
C ASP A 46 -2.35 17.98 6.14
N HIS A 47 -1.70 16.93 6.67
CA HIS A 47 -0.40 16.50 6.19
C HIS A 47 -0.52 15.85 4.80
N TYR A 48 -1.51 15.00 4.59
CA TYR A 48 -1.75 14.32 3.31
C TYR A 48 -1.96 15.32 2.16
N PHE A 49 -2.79 16.35 2.39
CA PHE A 49 -3.07 17.40 1.42
C PHE A 49 -2.06 18.57 1.45
N GLY A 50 -1.09 18.50 2.34
CA GLY A 50 -0.09 19.55 2.53
C GLY A 50 1.01 19.55 1.47
N ALA A 51 1.71 20.66 1.39
CA ALA A 51 2.87 20.78 0.51
C ALA A 51 4.06 19.93 1.01
N ILE A 52 4.77 19.30 0.08
CA ILE A 52 6.03 18.62 0.37
C ILE A 52 7.09 19.69 0.65
N ARG A 53 7.73 19.64 1.81
CA ARG A 53 8.80 20.55 2.19
C ARG A 53 10.00 20.39 1.27
N GLU A 54 10.70 21.47 0.95
CA GLU A 54 11.83 21.51 0.00
C GLU A 54 12.88 20.43 0.28
N ARG A 55 13.30 20.27 1.55
CA ARG A 55 14.28 19.26 1.95
C ARG A 55 13.78 17.83 1.66
N ILE A 56 12.51 17.56 1.87
CA ILE A 56 11.89 16.27 1.60
C ILE A 56 11.74 16.06 0.09
N GLY A 57 11.33 17.08 -0.65
CA GLY A 57 11.26 17.03 -2.12
C GLY A 57 12.62 16.77 -2.77
N ALA A 58 13.69 17.37 -2.24
CA ALA A 58 15.05 17.10 -2.69
C ALA A 58 15.46 15.63 -2.44
N PHE A 59 15.15 15.11 -1.26
CA PHE A 59 15.35 13.70 -0.93
C PHE A 59 14.56 12.77 -1.87
N MET A 60 13.27 13.00 -2.06
CA MET A 60 12.41 12.22 -2.96
C MET A 60 12.93 12.21 -4.40
N LYS A 61 13.36 13.36 -4.89
CA LYS A 61 13.95 13.50 -6.24
C LYS A 61 15.21 12.64 -6.40
N ASP A 62 16.06 12.61 -5.39
CA ASP A 62 17.29 11.82 -5.44
C ASP A 62 17.00 10.32 -5.28
N VAL A 63 16.01 9.92 -4.47
CA VAL A 63 15.52 8.54 -4.41
C VAL A 63 15.08 8.07 -5.80
N ASN A 64 14.25 8.84 -6.49
CA ASN A 64 13.81 8.49 -7.85
C ASN A 64 14.99 8.28 -8.80
N LYS A 65 15.97 9.19 -8.80
CA LYS A 65 17.16 9.07 -9.64
C LYS A 65 17.95 7.79 -9.38
N GLU A 66 18.17 7.46 -8.10
CA GLU A 66 18.91 6.25 -7.73
C GLU A 66 18.14 5.00 -8.12
N LEU A 67 16.83 4.97 -7.92
CA LEU A 67 15.97 3.86 -8.30
C LEU A 67 15.93 3.66 -9.83
N TRP A 68 15.82 4.74 -10.60
CA TRP A 68 15.85 4.66 -12.07
C TRP A 68 17.17 4.12 -12.61
N LYS A 69 18.31 4.45 -11.98
CA LYS A 69 19.61 3.86 -12.33
C LYS A 69 19.66 2.35 -12.11
N LEU A 70 18.88 1.85 -11.16
CA LEU A 70 18.75 0.42 -10.85
C LEU A 70 17.66 -0.28 -11.65
N GLY A 71 16.96 0.45 -12.54
CA GLY A 71 15.87 -0.10 -13.34
C GLY A 71 14.53 -0.19 -12.60
N VAL A 72 14.43 0.36 -11.39
CA VAL A 72 13.16 0.42 -10.65
C VAL A 72 12.36 1.64 -11.11
N SER A 73 11.18 1.40 -11.65
CA SER A 73 10.30 2.45 -12.20
C SER A 73 9.51 3.17 -11.09
N ALA A 74 10.20 3.85 -10.20
CA ALA A 74 9.57 4.74 -9.20
C ALA A 74 8.83 5.87 -9.92
N LYS A 75 7.57 6.11 -9.57
CA LYS A 75 6.70 7.06 -10.27
C LYS A 75 6.13 8.11 -9.35
N THR A 76 5.41 7.71 -8.33
CA THR A 76 4.66 8.62 -7.46
C THR A 76 5.30 8.67 -6.10
N GLN A 77 5.48 9.89 -5.57
CA GLN A 77 5.83 10.11 -4.17
C GLN A 77 4.98 11.25 -3.65
N HIS A 78 4.38 11.07 -2.47
CA HIS A 78 3.50 12.05 -1.84
C HIS A 78 3.56 11.93 -0.31
N ASN A 79 2.89 12.85 0.37
CA ASN A 79 2.68 12.78 1.81
C ASN A 79 1.58 11.76 2.13
N GLU A 80 1.76 11.06 3.25
CA GLU A 80 0.75 10.24 3.87
C GLU A 80 0.05 10.98 5.04
N VAL A 81 -0.94 10.33 5.66
CA VAL A 81 -1.80 10.95 6.66
C VAL A 81 -1.04 11.29 7.95
N ALA A 82 -0.13 10.43 8.40
CA ALA A 82 0.64 10.69 9.62
C ALA A 82 1.71 11.77 9.42
N PRO A 83 1.99 12.59 10.43
CA PRO A 83 3.07 13.58 10.37
C PRO A 83 4.41 12.94 10.02
N ALA A 84 5.11 13.50 9.04
CA ALA A 84 6.39 13.02 8.51
C ALA A 84 6.34 11.64 7.83
N GLN A 85 5.17 11.18 7.45
CA GLN A 85 4.96 9.98 6.67
C GLN A 85 4.81 10.32 5.19
N HIS A 86 5.38 9.45 4.35
CA HIS A 86 5.39 9.58 2.91
C HIS A 86 5.24 8.22 2.26
N GLU A 87 4.90 8.19 0.99
CA GLU A 87 4.78 6.98 0.20
C GLU A 87 5.54 7.08 -1.12
N LEU A 88 6.05 5.95 -1.57
CA LEU A 88 6.58 5.75 -2.91
C LEU A 88 5.83 4.61 -3.59
N ALA A 89 5.22 4.91 -4.74
CA ALA A 89 4.55 3.95 -5.59
C ALA A 89 5.31 3.75 -6.90
N PRO A 90 5.81 2.54 -7.19
CA PRO A 90 6.41 2.20 -8.47
C PRO A 90 5.34 1.86 -9.51
N ILE A 91 5.73 1.86 -10.79
CA ILE A 91 4.94 1.18 -11.82
C ILE A 91 4.99 -0.32 -11.52
N TYR A 92 3.85 -0.99 -11.64
CA TYR A 92 3.76 -2.43 -11.41
C TYR A 92 4.68 -3.24 -12.33
N ALA A 93 5.12 -4.37 -11.85
CA ALA A 93 5.93 -5.33 -12.61
C ALA A 93 5.46 -6.76 -12.33
N GLN A 94 6.03 -7.74 -13.03
CA GLN A 94 5.83 -9.14 -12.70
C GLN A 94 6.17 -9.36 -11.20
N CYS A 95 5.36 -10.15 -10.51
CA CYS A 95 5.40 -10.29 -9.05
C CYS A 95 6.81 -10.54 -8.50
N ASN A 96 7.58 -11.44 -9.12
CA ASN A 96 8.96 -11.72 -8.70
C ASN A 96 9.85 -10.47 -8.79
N THR A 97 9.85 -9.80 -9.95
CA THR A 97 10.60 -8.55 -10.17
C THR A 97 10.14 -7.44 -9.23
N ALA A 98 8.83 -7.30 -9.02
CA ALA A 98 8.28 -6.30 -8.12
C ALA A 98 8.74 -6.50 -6.67
N THR A 99 8.84 -7.75 -6.23
CA THR A 99 9.34 -8.10 -4.91
C THR A 99 10.80 -7.68 -4.74
N ASP A 100 11.66 -8.02 -5.70
CA ASP A 100 13.07 -7.64 -5.69
C ASP A 100 13.23 -6.11 -5.75
N ASN A 101 12.44 -5.44 -6.60
CA ASN A 101 12.42 -3.99 -6.70
C ASN A 101 12.04 -3.31 -5.37
N ASN A 102 11.11 -3.90 -4.60
CA ASN A 102 10.75 -3.35 -3.29
C ASN A 102 11.89 -3.48 -2.28
N GLN A 103 12.66 -4.58 -2.30
CA GLN A 103 13.85 -4.71 -1.46
C GLN A 103 14.89 -3.65 -1.79
N LEU A 104 15.15 -3.42 -3.09
CA LEU A 104 16.04 -2.34 -3.55
C LEU A 104 15.52 -0.96 -3.13
N THR A 105 14.22 -0.73 -3.24
CA THR A 105 13.58 0.53 -2.82
C THR A 105 13.82 0.82 -1.36
N MET A 106 13.62 -0.15 -0.47
CA MET A 106 13.87 0.02 0.96
C MET A 106 15.34 0.37 1.27
N GLU A 107 16.28 -0.26 0.58
CA GLU A 107 17.71 0.04 0.73
C GLU A 107 18.07 1.43 0.21
N VAL A 108 17.54 1.83 -0.94
CA VAL A 108 17.78 3.14 -1.53
C VAL A 108 17.20 4.25 -0.65
N LEU A 109 15.98 4.09 -0.15
CA LEU A 109 15.35 5.03 0.77
C LEU A 109 16.24 5.34 1.99
N LYS A 110 16.76 4.30 2.66
CA LYS A 110 17.67 4.48 3.80
C LYS A 110 18.96 5.21 3.42
N LYS A 111 19.62 4.77 2.35
CA LYS A 111 20.91 5.33 1.91
C LYS A 111 20.81 6.78 1.47
N VAL A 112 19.75 7.10 0.71
CA VAL A 112 19.54 8.48 0.23
C VAL A 112 19.11 9.38 1.38
N ALA A 113 18.23 8.94 2.28
CA ALA A 113 17.86 9.70 3.47
C ALA A 113 19.11 10.13 4.27
N TYR A 114 20.05 9.21 4.47
CA TYR A 114 21.27 9.50 5.20
C TYR A 114 22.12 10.60 4.54
N ARG A 115 22.21 10.62 3.21
CA ARG A 115 22.91 11.69 2.45
C ARG A 115 22.29 13.07 2.67
N HIS A 116 20.96 13.12 2.88
CA HIS A 116 20.21 14.35 3.13
C HIS A 116 20.14 14.76 4.61
N GLY A 117 20.93 14.10 5.49
CA GLY A 117 20.88 14.34 6.94
C GLY A 117 19.55 13.92 7.56
N LEU A 118 18.90 12.94 6.95
CA LEU A 118 17.64 12.33 7.34
C LEU A 118 17.83 10.85 7.70
N VAL A 119 16.84 10.26 8.32
CA VAL A 119 16.74 8.81 8.51
C VAL A 119 15.36 8.36 8.06
N CYS A 120 15.32 7.35 7.23
CA CYS A 120 14.09 6.68 6.80
C CYS A 120 13.77 5.54 7.77
N LEU A 121 12.62 5.62 8.41
CA LEU A 121 12.08 4.56 9.27
C LEU A 121 11.13 3.70 8.44
N LEU A 122 11.43 2.41 8.39
CA LEU A 122 10.63 1.40 7.69
C LEU A 122 9.90 0.45 8.65
N HIS A 123 9.96 0.73 9.95
CA HIS A 123 9.13 0.03 10.92
C HIS A 123 7.66 0.33 10.66
N GLU A 124 6.80 -0.67 10.78
CA GLU A 124 5.38 -0.58 10.46
C GLU A 124 4.64 0.44 11.35
N LYS A 125 5.07 0.57 12.60
CA LYS A 125 4.48 1.50 13.58
C LYS A 125 5.56 2.24 14.38
N PRO A 126 6.27 3.20 13.77
CA PRO A 126 7.36 3.88 14.48
C PRO A 126 6.87 4.84 15.55
N PHE A 127 5.64 5.32 15.45
CA PHE A 127 5.04 6.26 16.39
C PHE A 127 3.66 5.81 16.83
N ALA A 128 3.43 5.73 18.14
CA ALA A 128 2.12 5.42 18.70
C ALA A 128 1.12 6.56 18.46
N GLY A 129 -0.16 6.23 18.32
CA GLY A 129 -1.25 7.20 18.22
C GLY A 129 -1.46 7.86 16.85
N VAL A 130 -0.66 7.50 15.85
CA VAL A 130 -0.82 7.92 14.45
C VAL A 130 -0.80 6.70 13.52
N ASN A 131 -1.08 6.87 12.24
CA ASN A 131 -1.04 5.78 11.26
C ASN A 131 0.33 5.08 11.25
N GLY A 132 0.31 3.82 10.87
CA GLY A 132 1.51 3.03 10.57
C GLY A 132 1.85 3.05 9.10
N SER A 133 3.03 2.52 8.75
CA SER A 133 3.47 2.32 7.38
C SER A 133 3.16 0.90 6.92
N GLY A 134 2.63 0.79 5.73
CA GLY A 134 2.32 -0.47 5.08
C GLY A 134 3.04 -0.63 3.75
N LYS A 135 2.67 -1.73 3.10
CA LYS A 135 2.93 -2.02 1.69
C LYS A 135 1.62 -2.47 1.08
N HIS A 136 0.86 -1.55 0.50
CA HIS A 136 -0.30 -1.93 -0.28
C HIS A 136 0.19 -2.63 -1.55
N ASN A 137 -0.25 -3.85 -1.75
CA ASN A 137 0.12 -4.64 -2.92
C ASN A 137 -1.03 -4.63 -3.91
N ASN A 138 -1.06 -3.64 -4.78
CA ASN A 138 -1.97 -3.64 -5.92
C ASN A 138 -1.54 -4.74 -6.88
N TRP A 139 -2.41 -5.68 -7.20
CA TRP A 139 -2.04 -6.82 -8.00
C TRP A 139 -3.09 -7.17 -9.04
N SER A 140 -2.66 -7.83 -10.10
CA SER A 140 -3.54 -8.40 -11.11
C SER A 140 -2.97 -9.70 -11.66
N ILE A 141 -3.78 -10.40 -12.46
CA ILE A 141 -3.41 -11.62 -13.13
C ILE A 141 -3.64 -11.43 -14.64
N THR A 142 -2.58 -11.59 -15.42
CA THR A 142 -2.65 -11.35 -16.87
C THR A 142 -2.28 -12.62 -17.63
N THR A 143 -3.02 -12.91 -18.68
CA THR A 143 -2.71 -14.00 -19.62
C THR A 143 -1.52 -13.61 -20.52
N ASP A 144 -0.93 -14.59 -21.23
CA ASP A 144 0.20 -14.36 -22.12
C ASP A 144 -0.16 -13.58 -23.41
N ASP A 145 -1.44 -13.45 -23.71
CA ASP A 145 -1.99 -12.56 -24.75
C ASP A 145 -2.41 -11.17 -24.25
N GLY A 146 -2.11 -10.86 -22.98
CA GLY A 146 -2.28 -9.52 -22.41
C GLY A 146 -3.66 -9.21 -21.80
N ILE A 147 -4.52 -10.21 -21.61
CA ILE A 147 -5.84 -10.03 -20.99
C ILE A 147 -5.69 -9.99 -19.48
N ASN A 148 -6.11 -8.90 -18.84
CA ASN A 148 -6.24 -8.81 -17.37
C ASN A 148 -7.50 -9.52 -16.93
N LEU A 149 -7.34 -10.60 -16.16
CA LEU A 149 -8.46 -11.44 -15.70
C LEU A 149 -9.29 -10.78 -14.57
N LEU A 150 -8.77 -9.73 -13.94
CA LEU A 150 -9.45 -8.94 -12.92
C LEU A 150 -9.99 -7.60 -13.46
N GLU A 151 -10.06 -7.44 -14.79
CA GLU A 151 -10.68 -6.28 -15.42
C GLU A 151 -12.19 -6.48 -15.52
N PRO A 152 -13.02 -5.73 -14.77
CA PRO A 152 -14.47 -5.89 -14.78
C PRO A 152 -15.11 -5.44 -16.09
N GLY A 153 -14.47 -4.55 -16.83
CA GLY A 153 -15.03 -3.94 -18.03
C GLY A 153 -16.18 -2.97 -17.72
N LYS A 154 -16.92 -2.61 -18.77
CA LYS A 154 -18.05 -1.65 -18.66
C LYS A 154 -19.32 -2.28 -18.09
N THR A 155 -19.48 -3.57 -18.27
CA THR A 155 -20.65 -4.36 -17.83
C THR A 155 -20.19 -5.56 -17.01
N PRO A 156 -19.79 -5.36 -15.73
CA PRO A 156 -19.23 -6.44 -14.89
C PRO A 156 -20.15 -7.65 -14.76
N HIS A 157 -21.46 -7.43 -14.72
CA HIS A 157 -22.48 -8.47 -14.58
C HIS A 157 -22.60 -9.39 -15.82
N GLU A 158 -22.12 -8.96 -16.98
CA GLU A 158 -22.09 -9.77 -18.21
C GLU A 158 -20.71 -10.41 -18.43
N ASN A 159 -19.69 -10.01 -17.69
CA ASN A 159 -18.34 -10.51 -17.84
C ASN A 159 -18.13 -11.79 -17.02
N ILE A 160 -18.54 -12.91 -17.59
CA ILE A 160 -18.47 -14.23 -16.93
C ILE A 160 -17.04 -14.59 -16.55
N GLN A 161 -16.05 -14.28 -17.40
CA GLN A 161 -14.62 -14.54 -17.10
C GLN A 161 -14.20 -13.79 -15.84
N PHE A 162 -14.50 -12.51 -15.75
CA PHE A 162 -14.20 -11.69 -14.57
C PHE A 162 -14.87 -12.23 -13.31
N LEU A 163 -16.18 -12.51 -13.38
CA LEU A 163 -16.96 -13.05 -12.25
C LEU A 163 -16.45 -14.40 -11.77
N LEU A 164 -16.06 -15.29 -12.69
CA LEU A 164 -15.47 -16.59 -12.35
C LEU A 164 -14.13 -16.43 -11.62
N VAL A 165 -13.25 -15.55 -12.14
CA VAL A 165 -11.94 -15.30 -11.54
C VAL A 165 -12.10 -14.61 -10.18
N LEU A 166 -12.98 -13.63 -10.07
CA LEU A 166 -13.31 -12.97 -8.80
C LEU A 166 -13.78 -13.98 -7.76
N GLY A 167 -14.74 -14.84 -8.10
CA GLY A 167 -15.24 -15.89 -7.21
C GLY A 167 -14.14 -16.88 -6.80
N ALA A 168 -13.25 -17.23 -7.71
CA ALA A 168 -12.09 -18.09 -7.41
C ALA A 168 -11.13 -17.43 -6.43
N VAL A 169 -10.86 -16.14 -6.58
CA VAL A 169 -10.02 -15.35 -5.65
C VAL A 169 -10.66 -15.27 -4.27
N MET A 170 -11.96 -14.95 -4.20
CA MET A 170 -12.71 -14.90 -2.94
C MET A 170 -12.62 -16.23 -2.19
N LYS A 171 -12.86 -17.33 -2.90
CA LYS A 171 -12.75 -18.67 -2.34
C LYS A 171 -11.34 -19.00 -1.88
N ALA A 172 -10.31 -18.59 -2.63
CA ALA A 172 -8.92 -18.82 -2.26
C ALA A 172 -8.53 -18.03 -1.00
N VAL A 173 -8.95 -16.77 -0.89
CA VAL A 173 -8.74 -15.95 0.31
C VAL A 173 -9.37 -16.56 1.55
N ASP A 174 -10.62 -17.03 1.45
CA ASP A 174 -11.32 -17.71 2.55
C ASP A 174 -10.62 -19.03 2.92
N THR A 175 -10.32 -19.86 1.92
CA THR A 175 -9.73 -21.19 2.13
C THR A 175 -8.31 -21.10 2.73
N HIS A 176 -7.53 -20.08 2.36
CA HIS A 176 -6.13 -19.90 2.75
C HIS A 176 -5.92 -18.70 3.69
N ALA A 177 -6.96 -18.30 4.41
CA ALA A 177 -6.93 -17.15 5.33
C ALA A 177 -5.82 -17.27 6.38
N ASP A 178 -5.55 -18.47 6.87
CA ASP A 178 -4.51 -18.70 7.87
C ASP A 178 -3.10 -18.42 7.30
N LEU A 179 -2.83 -18.82 6.07
CA LEU A 179 -1.57 -18.52 5.39
C LEU A 179 -1.40 -17.02 5.13
N LEU A 180 -2.47 -16.33 4.76
CA LEU A 180 -2.46 -14.87 4.60
C LEU A 180 -2.19 -14.16 5.92
N ARG A 181 -2.80 -14.62 7.02
CA ARG A 181 -2.52 -14.10 8.36
C ARG A 181 -1.07 -14.33 8.77
N GLU A 182 -0.54 -15.53 8.54
CA GLU A 182 0.85 -15.84 8.82
C GLU A 182 1.81 -14.94 8.07
N SER A 183 1.55 -14.62 6.81
CA SER A 183 2.38 -13.71 6.01
C SER A 183 2.44 -12.29 6.57
N ALA A 184 1.44 -11.86 7.33
CA ALA A 184 1.35 -10.56 7.98
C ALA A 184 1.71 -10.59 9.48
N SER A 185 1.91 -11.78 10.06
CA SER A 185 2.19 -11.98 11.49
C SER A 185 3.64 -11.65 11.81
N ASP A 186 3.92 -10.39 12.03
CA ASP A 186 5.19 -9.92 12.57
C ASP A 186 4.94 -9.06 13.81
N VAL A 187 5.89 -9.06 14.73
CA VAL A 187 5.81 -8.28 15.98
C VAL A 187 5.58 -6.79 15.70
N GLY A 188 6.15 -6.27 14.62
CA GLY A 188 5.91 -4.91 14.15
C GLY A 188 4.45 -4.68 13.74
N ASN A 189 3.84 -5.64 13.08
CA ASN A 189 2.46 -5.56 12.59
C ASN A 189 1.41 -5.63 13.71
N ASP A 190 1.68 -6.31 14.81
CA ASP A 190 0.77 -6.37 15.96
C ASP A 190 0.49 -4.98 16.55
N HIS A 191 1.42 -4.05 16.38
CA HIS A 191 1.27 -2.66 16.81
C HIS A 191 0.64 -1.75 15.76
N ARG A 192 0.39 -2.24 14.56
CA ARG A 192 -0.23 -1.52 13.45
C ARG A 192 -1.76 -1.47 13.58
N LEU A 193 -2.22 -0.99 14.70
CA LEU A 193 -3.62 -0.66 14.94
C LEU A 193 -3.81 0.79 14.50
N GLY A 194 -4.09 1.00 13.23
CA GLY A 194 -4.21 2.33 12.63
C GLY A 194 -5.65 2.82 12.56
N ALA A 195 -5.84 4.11 12.57
CA ALA A 195 -7.15 4.74 12.60
C ALA A 195 -7.98 4.46 11.34
N ASN A 196 -7.35 4.25 10.17
CA ASN A 196 -8.03 4.09 8.88
C ASN A 196 -7.69 2.76 8.17
N GLU A 197 -6.85 1.91 8.76
CA GLU A 197 -6.45 0.65 8.17
C GLU A 197 -6.83 -0.53 9.07
N ALA A 198 -7.29 -1.61 8.46
CA ALA A 198 -7.60 -2.84 9.20
C ALA A 198 -6.35 -3.41 9.88
N PRO A 199 -6.46 -3.95 11.11
CA PRO A 199 -5.38 -4.72 11.72
C PRO A 199 -4.94 -5.88 10.82
N PRO A 200 -3.65 -6.27 10.80
CA PRO A 200 -3.16 -7.38 9.98
C PRO A 200 -3.88 -8.71 10.19
N ALA A 201 -4.45 -8.92 11.38
CA ALA A 201 -5.24 -10.11 11.71
C ALA A 201 -6.63 -10.14 11.04
N ILE A 202 -7.10 -9.01 10.49
CA ILE A 202 -8.39 -8.92 9.82
C ILE A 202 -8.14 -8.99 8.32
N ILE A 203 -8.70 -10.03 7.70
CA ILE A 203 -8.68 -10.21 6.24
C ILE A 203 -10.09 -9.97 5.75
N SER A 204 -10.25 -8.95 4.91
CA SER A 204 -11.53 -8.60 4.29
C SER A 204 -11.34 -8.35 2.80
N MET A 205 -12.40 -8.50 2.05
CA MET A 205 -12.46 -8.14 0.64
C MET A 205 -13.46 -7.02 0.46
N PHE A 206 -12.97 -5.91 -0.11
CA PHE A 206 -13.82 -4.79 -0.49
C PHE A 206 -13.98 -4.76 -2.00
N LEU A 207 -15.20 -4.91 -2.47
CA LEU A 207 -15.53 -4.97 -3.89
C LEU A 207 -16.01 -3.62 -4.45
N GLY A 208 -16.36 -2.70 -3.57
CA GLY A 208 -17.06 -1.47 -3.93
C GLY A 208 -18.57 -1.71 -4.18
N GLU A 209 -19.36 -0.66 -4.04
CA GLU A 209 -20.85 -0.75 -4.11
C GLU A 209 -21.34 -1.42 -5.40
N GLN A 210 -20.70 -1.15 -6.54
CA GLN A 210 -21.14 -1.68 -7.82
C GLN A 210 -20.95 -3.19 -7.94
N LEU A 211 -19.79 -3.70 -7.58
CA LEU A 211 -19.50 -5.14 -7.67
C LEU A 211 -20.21 -5.91 -6.56
N GLU A 212 -20.37 -5.33 -5.40
CA GLU A 212 -21.14 -5.91 -4.30
C GLU A 212 -22.60 -6.11 -4.72
N ASP A 213 -23.22 -5.10 -5.35
CA ASP A 213 -24.58 -5.20 -5.89
C ASP A 213 -24.71 -6.33 -6.92
N VAL A 214 -23.74 -6.45 -7.84
CA VAL A 214 -23.71 -7.54 -8.82
C VAL A 214 -23.62 -8.92 -8.14
N VAL A 215 -22.74 -9.06 -7.16
CA VAL A 215 -22.58 -10.33 -6.41
C VAL A 215 -23.84 -10.66 -5.63
N MET A 216 -24.47 -9.69 -4.97
CA MET A 216 -25.72 -9.90 -4.24
C MET A 216 -26.88 -10.30 -5.16
N GLN A 217 -26.99 -9.68 -6.34
CA GLN A 217 -27.98 -10.10 -7.33
C GLN A 217 -27.77 -11.55 -7.79
N LEU A 218 -26.51 -11.96 -8.00
CA LEU A 218 -26.19 -13.35 -8.38
C LEU A 218 -26.55 -14.35 -7.27
N ILE A 219 -26.31 -13.99 -6.01
CA ILE A 219 -26.66 -14.83 -4.86
C ILE A 219 -28.16 -14.95 -4.72
N ASP A 220 -28.89 -13.85 -4.79
CA ASP A 220 -30.33 -13.81 -4.48
C ASP A 220 -31.22 -14.32 -5.64
N LYS A 221 -30.82 -14.05 -6.87
CA LYS A 221 -31.64 -14.27 -8.06
C LYS A 221 -31.06 -15.29 -9.04
N GLY A 222 -29.80 -15.69 -8.85
CA GLY A 222 -29.05 -16.51 -9.80
C GLY A 222 -28.67 -15.80 -11.10
N ASP A 223 -29.00 -14.52 -11.22
CA ASP A 223 -28.70 -13.69 -12.39
C ASP A 223 -28.52 -12.23 -11.98
N ALA A 224 -27.59 -11.51 -12.62
CA ALA A 224 -27.36 -10.09 -12.43
C ALA A 224 -27.79 -9.34 -13.70
N THR A 225 -28.88 -8.61 -13.65
CA THR A 225 -29.50 -7.94 -14.80
C THR A 225 -29.08 -6.48 -14.96
N SER A 226 -28.45 -5.89 -13.95
CA SER A 226 -27.99 -4.51 -13.97
C SER A 226 -26.87 -4.29 -12.95
N SER A 227 -26.00 -3.34 -13.20
CA SER A 227 -25.11 -2.78 -12.19
C SER A 227 -25.53 -1.34 -11.88
N ILE A 228 -25.42 -0.92 -10.63
CA ILE A 228 -25.67 0.46 -10.25
C ILE A 228 -24.66 1.35 -10.98
N GLN A 229 -25.09 2.07 -12.01
CA GLN A 229 -24.27 3.10 -12.64
C GLN A 229 -24.27 4.37 -11.78
N LYS A 230 -23.56 4.38 -10.69
CA LYS A 230 -23.21 5.63 -10.00
C LYS A 230 -21.83 6.09 -10.48
N GLY A 231 -21.85 6.89 -11.55
CA GLY A 231 -20.65 7.57 -12.05
C GLY A 231 -19.58 6.62 -12.61
N LYS A 232 -18.67 7.15 -13.43
CA LYS A 232 -17.47 6.43 -13.85
C LYS A 232 -16.84 5.76 -12.62
N LEU A 233 -16.48 4.47 -12.72
CA LEU A 233 -15.51 3.88 -11.83
C LEU A 233 -14.33 4.84 -11.78
N LYS A 234 -14.27 5.66 -10.75
CA LYS A 234 -13.07 6.43 -10.47
C LYS A 234 -12.05 5.39 -10.05
N GLY A 235 -11.09 5.10 -10.91
CA GLY A 235 -9.93 4.29 -10.59
C GLY A 235 -8.99 5.02 -9.63
N GLU A 236 -9.56 5.67 -8.61
CA GLU A 236 -8.89 6.54 -7.66
C GLU A 236 -9.46 6.40 -6.24
N GLU A 237 -10.25 5.41 -5.95
CA GLU A 237 -10.44 5.01 -4.55
C GLU A 237 -9.35 4.00 -4.21
N ARG A 238 -8.23 4.56 -3.86
CA ARG A 238 -7.07 3.91 -3.27
C ARG A 238 -7.31 3.62 -1.79
#